data_f9638b3107fca00da9be200b1c6ded34
#
_entry.id   f9638b3107fca00da9be200b1c6ded34
#
_cell.length_a   1.000
_cell.length_b   1.000
_cell.length_c   1.000
_cell.angle_alpha   90.00
_cell.angle_beta   90.00
_cell.angle_gamma   90.00
#
_symmetry.space_group_name_H-M   'P 1'
#
loop_
_entity.id
_entity.type
_entity.pdbx_description
1 polymer ?
#
loop_
_entity_poly.entity_id
_entity_poly.type
_entity_poly.pdbx_seq_one_letter_code
_entity_poly.pdbx_strand_id
1 'polypeptide(L)'
;MDTDRLTALIADLDHPDKPTIRAAVDQLIGLARESVQVRTALEQRLVELGHRDYWPVAYVLGHLPQPSGATIRNLLDTLDHREPDIRWAIVLLLVRIAKTESSIINLLIELCENGTTNQKRMAIYGLRDLVLNDVVSLQALLSSLSDPDPTVRVAAATSLKNRTDGDERVRAALLQSYLLDADIKVRSAAAVTLANIGLPSEEFLRALKEASESDNSQSKKAATVALALLEKREPASIAGMRQR
;
A
#
# COMPACT_ATOMS: atom_id res chain seq x y z
N MET A 1 34.97 12.03 -11.73
CA MET A 1 34.82 10.63 -11.29
C MET A 1 35.45 9.75 -12.34
N ASP A 2 36.15 8.71 -11.93
CA ASP A 2 36.77 7.73 -12.84
C ASP A 2 35.65 6.97 -13.58
N THR A 3 35.72 6.94 -14.90
CA THR A 3 34.71 6.31 -15.78
C THR A 3 34.60 4.81 -15.49
N ASP A 4 35.73 4.17 -15.17
CA ASP A 4 35.78 2.74 -14.88
C ASP A 4 35.04 2.40 -13.60
N ARG A 5 35.13 3.25 -12.57
CA ARG A 5 34.39 3.09 -11.33
C ARG A 5 32.88 3.24 -11.54
N LEU A 6 32.44 4.19 -12.36
CA LEU A 6 31.00 4.35 -12.67
C LEU A 6 30.47 3.12 -13.41
N THR A 7 31.22 2.64 -14.40
CA THR A 7 30.84 1.44 -15.16
C THR A 7 30.71 0.22 -14.24
N ALA A 8 31.65 0.02 -13.31
CA ALA A 8 31.59 -1.06 -12.33
C ALA A 8 30.35 -0.96 -11.43
N LEU A 9 30.04 0.23 -10.88
CA LEU A 9 28.86 0.43 -10.04
C LEU A 9 27.54 0.20 -10.80
N ILE A 10 27.46 0.57 -12.08
CA ILE A 10 26.30 0.29 -12.91
C ILE A 10 26.16 -1.22 -13.17
N ALA A 11 27.28 -1.93 -13.40
CA ALA A 11 27.29 -3.38 -13.57
C ALA A 11 26.85 -4.12 -12.29
N ASP A 12 27.20 -3.60 -11.11
CA ASP A 12 26.80 -4.17 -9.81
C ASP A 12 25.27 -4.08 -9.56
N LEU A 13 24.53 -3.24 -10.30
CA LEU A 13 23.07 -3.23 -10.24
C LEU A 13 22.43 -4.51 -10.84
N ASP A 14 23.15 -5.22 -11.70
CA ASP A 14 22.74 -6.49 -12.32
C ASP A 14 23.23 -7.71 -11.52
N HIS A 15 23.90 -7.50 -10.39
CA HIS A 15 24.46 -8.59 -9.61
C HIS A 15 23.36 -9.48 -9.01
N PRO A 16 23.55 -10.82 -8.97
CA PRO A 16 22.54 -11.74 -8.39
C PRO A 16 22.39 -11.58 -6.86
N ASP A 17 23.38 -10.99 -6.21
CA ASP A 17 23.41 -10.82 -4.76
C ASP A 17 22.82 -9.46 -4.34
N LYS A 18 21.75 -9.49 -3.54
CA LYS A 18 21.06 -8.27 -3.07
C LYS A 18 21.92 -7.29 -2.26
N PRO A 19 22.81 -7.73 -1.35
CA PRO A 19 23.74 -6.83 -0.68
C PRO A 19 24.60 -6.01 -1.65
N THR A 20 25.11 -6.63 -2.71
CA THR A 20 25.91 -5.94 -3.75
C THR A 20 25.06 -4.90 -4.49
N ILE A 21 23.85 -5.27 -4.94
CA ILE A 21 22.91 -4.31 -5.56
C ILE A 21 22.65 -3.13 -4.63
N ARG A 22 22.36 -3.39 -3.34
CA ARG A 22 22.08 -2.34 -2.36
C ARG A 22 23.24 -1.39 -2.16
N ALA A 23 24.45 -1.92 -2.04
CA ALA A 23 25.66 -1.11 -1.90
C ALA A 23 25.92 -0.23 -3.15
N ALA A 24 25.69 -0.75 -4.36
CA ALA A 24 25.76 0.01 -5.59
C ALA A 24 24.68 1.11 -5.67
N VAL A 25 23.44 0.79 -5.33
CA VAL A 25 22.32 1.74 -5.28
C VAL A 25 22.64 2.91 -4.35
N ASP A 26 23.11 2.65 -3.12
CA ASP A 26 23.42 3.71 -2.14
C ASP A 26 24.52 4.64 -2.64
N GLN A 27 25.58 4.10 -3.25
CA GLN A 27 26.64 4.91 -3.83
C GLN A 27 26.16 5.72 -5.03
N LEU A 28 25.38 5.10 -5.94
CA LEU A 28 24.90 5.76 -7.15
C LEU A 28 23.90 6.88 -6.83
N ILE A 29 23.06 6.75 -5.79
CA ILE A 29 22.18 7.83 -5.33
C ILE A 29 23.03 9.06 -4.92
N GLY A 30 24.10 8.87 -4.16
CA GLY A 30 25.01 9.95 -3.77
C GLY A 30 25.67 10.62 -4.99
N LEU A 31 26.26 9.82 -5.86
CA LEU A 31 26.96 10.29 -7.06
C LEU A 31 26.00 11.00 -8.04
N ALA A 32 24.80 10.48 -8.27
CA ALA A 32 23.85 11.05 -9.20
C ALA A 32 23.24 12.39 -8.70
N ARG A 33 23.26 12.65 -7.39
CA ARG A 33 22.89 13.97 -6.84
C ARG A 33 23.89 15.05 -7.19
N GLU A 34 25.17 14.71 -7.25
CA GLU A 34 26.30 15.63 -7.46
C GLU A 34 26.73 15.74 -8.93
N SER A 35 26.44 14.73 -9.77
CA SER A 35 26.93 14.64 -11.14
C SER A 35 25.83 14.42 -12.17
N VAL A 36 25.67 15.39 -13.06
CA VAL A 36 24.76 15.27 -14.23
C VAL A 36 25.18 14.11 -15.14
N GLN A 37 26.49 13.87 -15.29
CA GLN A 37 27.00 12.78 -16.11
C GLN A 37 26.55 11.41 -15.60
N VAL A 38 26.58 11.19 -14.28
CA VAL A 38 26.09 9.96 -13.65
C VAL A 38 24.59 9.79 -13.88
N ARG A 39 23.84 10.87 -13.71
CA ARG A 39 22.38 10.87 -13.97
C ARG A 39 22.11 10.48 -15.42
N THR A 40 22.76 11.13 -16.38
CA THR A 40 22.57 10.85 -17.80
C THR A 40 22.93 9.40 -18.16
N ALA A 41 24.01 8.85 -17.60
CA ALA A 41 24.37 7.45 -17.81
C ALA A 41 23.30 6.48 -17.31
N LEU A 42 22.72 6.75 -16.12
CA LEU A 42 21.61 5.95 -15.56
C LEU A 42 20.32 6.09 -16.38
N GLU A 43 20.00 7.28 -16.88
CA GLU A 43 18.85 7.51 -17.75
C GLU A 43 19.00 6.78 -19.09
N GLN A 44 20.18 6.82 -19.68
CA GLN A 44 20.49 6.04 -20.89
C GLN A 44 20.34 4.54 -20.63
N ARG A 45 20.86 4.04 -19.53
CA ARG A 45 20.75 2.63 -19.14
C ARG A 45 19.29 2.22 -18.97
N LEU A 46 18.44 3.06 -18.37
CA LEU A 46 17.01 2.80 -18.20
C LEU A 46 16.28 2.67 -19.56
N VAL A 47 16.69 3.46 -20.54
CA VAL A 47 16.12 3.42 -21.91
C VAL A 47 16.56 2.18 -22.68
N GLU A 48 17.82 1.80 -22.59
CA GLU A 48 18.42 0.66 -23.33
C GLU A 48 17.82 -0.69 -22.94
N LEU A 49 17.44 -0.88 -21.69
CA LEU A 49 17.10 -2.19 -21.14
C LEU A 49 15.61 -2.54 -21.17
N GLY A 50 14.75 -1.59 -21.52
CA GLY A 50 13.28 -1.83 -21.57
C GLY A 50 12.64 -2.00 -20.18
N HIS A 51 11.32 -2.14 -20.14
CA HIS A 51 10.52 -1.73 -18.99
C HIS A 51 10.41 -2.70 -17.80
N ARG A 52 10.86 -3.97 -17.84
CA ARG A 52 10.33 -4.92 -16.85
C ARG A 52 11.26 -5.36 -15.71
N ASP A 53 12.57 -5.36 -15.87
CA ASP A 53 13.45 -5.95 -14.84
C ASP A 53 14.53 -5.01 -14.31
N TYR A 54 14.45 -3.70 -14.58
CA TYR A 54 15.52 -2.77 -14.23
C TYR A 54 15.19 -1.82 -13.09
N TRP A 55 14.50 -2.36 -12.11
CA TRP A 55 14.10 -1.62 -10.92
C TRP A 55 15.26 -0.93 -10.19
N PRO A 56 16.53 -1.43 -10.13
CA PRO A 56 17.58 -0.76 -9.36
C PRO A 56 17.93 0.61 -9.93
N VAL A 57 18.01 0.74 -11.27
CA VAL A 57 18.27 2.04 -11.93
C VAL A 57 17.11 3.01 -11.71
N ALA A 58 15.87 2.56 -11.92
CA ALA A 58 14.68 3.39 -11.68
C ALA A 58 14.60 3.81 -10.20
N TYR A 59 14.99 2.92 -9.29
CA TYR A 59 15.04 3.21 -7.86
C TYR A 59 16.06 4.30 -7.54
N VAL A 60 17.28 4.25 -8.10
CA VAL A 60 18.30 5.32 -7.96
C VAL A 60 17.77 6.64 -8.50
N LEU A 61 17.26 6.65 -9.74
CA LEU A 61 16.74 7.85 -10.39
C LEU A 61 15.52 8.44 -9.65
N GLY A 62 14.65 7.60 -9.10
CA GLY A 62 13.51 8.02 -8.27
C GLY A 62 13.92 8.68 -6.94
N HIS A 63 15.17 8.50 -6.49
CA HIS A 63 15.73 9.20 -5.33
C HIS A 63 16.24 10.60 -5.64
N LEU A 64 16.28 10.98 -6.92
CA LEU A 64 16.72 12.30 -7.35
C LEU A 64 15.52 13.28 -7.37
N PRO A 65 15.78 14.60 -7.32
CA PRO A 65 14.75 15.60 -7.54
C PRO A 65 14.17 15.47 -8.96
N GLN A 66 12.84 15.59 -9.07
CA GLN A 66 12.13 15.59 -10.35
C GLN A 66 12.48 14.38 -11.25
N PRO A 67 12.15 13.16 -10.84
CA PRO A 67 12.39 11.96 -11.66
C PRO A 67 11.62 12.07 -12.99
N SER A 68 12.23 11.57 -14.07
CA SER A 68 11.60 11.62 -15.40
C SER A 68 10.33 10.76 -15.47
N GLY A 69 9.44 11.08 -16.42
CA GLY A 69 8.25 10.26 -16.66
C GLY A 69 8.58 8.80 -17.02
N ALA A 70 9.74 8.53 -17.62
CA ALA A 70 10.22 7.17 -17.88
C ALA A 70 10.61 6.46 -16.57
N THR A 71 11.27 7.16 -15.65
CA THR A 71 11.57 6.65 -14.30
C THR A 71 10.30 6.30 -13.54
N ILE A 72 9.31 7.21 -13.54
CA ILE A 72 8.03 6.98 -12.85
C ILE A 72 7.31 5.78 -13.43
N ARG A 73 7.20 5.65 -14.75
CA ARG A 73 6.57 4.48 -15.39
C ARG A 73 7.25 3.17 -14.98
N ASN A 74 8.59 3.13 -14.99
CA ASN A 74 9.33 1.94 -14.58
C ASN A 74 9.10 1.58 -13.10
N LEU A 75 9.02 2.58 -12.21
CA LEU A 75 8.66 2.36 -10.80
C LEU A 75 7.25 1.80 -10.66
N LEU A 76 6.26 2.30 -11.41
CA LEU A 76 4.89 1.79 -11.39
C LEU A 76 4.80 0.36 -11.93
N ASP A 77 5.54 0.04 -13.00
CA ASP A 77 5.62 -1.33 -13.53
C ASP A 77 6.26 -2.29 -12.52
N THR A 78 7.25 -1.82 -11.76
CA THR A 78 7.95 -2.59 -10.72
C THR A 78 7.05 -2.93 -9.53
N LEU A 79 5.91 -2.27 -9.35
CA LEU A 79 4.92 -2.67 -8.33
C LEU A 79 4.33 -4.07 -8.58
N ASP A 80 4.54 -4.64 -9.78
CA ASP A 80 4.21 -6.04 -10.09
C ASP A 80 5.39 -7.01 -9.96
N HIS A 81 6.53 -6.56 -9.45
CA HIS A 81 7.71 -7.41 -9.28
C HIS A 81 7.40 -8.62 -8.41
N ARG A 82 8.00 -9.79 -8.73
CA ARG A 82 7.77 -11.05 -8.00
C ARG A 82 8.12 -10.98 -6.51
N GLU A 83 9.15 -10.20 -6.15
CA GLU A 83 9.66 -10.09 -4.79
C GLU A 83 8.91 -9.02 -3.98
N PRO A 84 8.30 -9.39 -2.84
CA PRO A 84 7.51 -8.43 -2.05
C PRO A 84 8.32 -7.26 -1.47
N ASP A 85 9.57 -7.49 -1.07
CA ASP A 85 10.44 -6.46 -0.51
C ASP A 85 10.78 -5.37 -1.53
N ILE A 86 10.95 -5.74 -2.80
CA ILE A 86 11.15 -4.78 -3.90
C ILE A 86 9.87 -3.95 -4.08
N ARG A 87 8.70 -4.58 -4.18
CA ARG A 87 7.43 -3.85 -4.29
C ARG A 87 7.24 -2.85 -3.15
N TRP A 88 7.56 -3.24 -1.92
CA TRP A 88 7.47 -2.35 -0.76
C TRP A 88 8.46 -1.19 -0.84
N ALA A 89 9.71 -1.42 -1.23
CA ALA A 89 10.70 -0.36 -1.42
C ALA A 89 10.22 0.66 -2.47
N ILE A 90 9.65 0.17 -3.58
CA ILE A 90 9.15 1.02 -4.67
C ILE A 90 7.92 1.83 -4.23
N VAL A 91 6.93 1.22 -3.56
CA VAL A 91 5.75 1.99 -3.14
C VAL A 91 6.12 3.08 -2.13
N LEU A 92 7.03 2.81 -1.20
CA LEU A 92 7.52 3.82 -0.26
C LEU A 92 8.24 4.97 -0.96
N LEU A 93 9.00 4.66 -2.03
CA LEU A 93 9.63 5.67 -2.87
C LEU A 93 8.58 6.52 -3.61
N LEU A 94 7.57 5.90 -4.21
CA LEU A 94 6.46 6.61 -4.87
C LEU A 94 5.68 7.49 -3.89
N VAL A 95 5.40 7.01 -2.68
CA VAL A 95 4.79 7.82 -1.61
C VAL A 95 5.64 9.03 -1.26
N ARG A 96 6.97 8.88 -1.22
CA ARG A 96 7.88 10.02 -1.00
C ARG A 96 7.83 11.02 -2.16
N ILE A 97 7.85 10.56 -3.41
CA ILE A 97 7.77 11.42 -4.61
C ILE A 97 6.43 12.14 -4.64
N ALA A 98 5.33 11.47 -4.32
CA ALA A 98 3.98 12.03 -4.32
C ALA A 98 3.81 13.25 -3.38
N LYS A 99 4.65 13.39 -2.36
CA LYS A 99 4.64 14.58 -1.46
C LYS A 99 5.07 15.87 -2.16
N THR A 100 5.84 15.76 -3.23
CA THR A 100 6.31 16.90 -4.04
C THR A 100 5.71 16.93 -5.43
N GLU A 101 5.20 15.79 -5.91
CA GLU A 101 4.65 15.61 -7.26
C GLU A 101 3.29 14.90 -7.17
N SER A 102 2.24 15.69 -7.03
CA SER A 102 0.87 15.19 -6.83
C SER A 102 0.32 14.35 -7.99
N SER A 103 0.89 14.44 -9.20
CA SER A 103 0.53 13.60 -10.34
C SER A 103 0.66 12.10 -10.04
N ILE A 104 1.58 11.71 -9.16
CA ILE A 104 1.76 10.32 -8.71
C ILE A 104 0.50 9.77 -8.05
N ILE A 105 -0.26 10.61 -7.34
CA ILE A 105 -1.52 10.20 -6.70
C ILE A 105 -2.51 9.71 -7.75
N ASN A 106 -2.67 10.44 -8.85
CA ASN A 106 -3.57 10.05 -9.93
C ASN A 106 -3.13 8.74 -10.58
N LEU A 107 -1.82 8.52 -10.75
CA LEU A 107 -1.28 7.26 -11.29
C LEU A 107 -1.53 6.09 -10.33
N LEU A 108 -1.43 6.29 -9.02
CA LEU A 108 -1.78 5.26 -8.04
C LEU A 108 -3.28 4.96 -8.05
N ILE A 109 -4.14 5.97 -8.20
CA ILE A 109 -5.60 5.79 -8.35
C ILE A 109 -5.92 4.98 -9.60
N GLU A 110 -5.29 5.30 -10.73
CA GLU A 110 -5.44 4.55 -11.99
C GLU A 110 -5.01 3.08 -11.82
N LEU A 111 -3.92 2.82 -11.09
CA LEU A 111 -3.48 1.45 -10.82
C LEU A 111 -4.43 0.69 -9.89
N CYS A 112 -5.17 1.35 -8.99
CA CYS A 112 -6.21 0.67 -8.21
C CYS A 112 -7.32 0.09 -9.09
N GLU A 113 -7.61 0.72 -10.23
CA GLU A 113 -8.65 0.29 -11.17
C GLU A 113 -8.12 -0.71 -12.20
N ASN A 114 -7.00 -0.37 -12.85
CA ASN A 114 -6.54 -0.99 -14.09
C ASN A 114 -5.26 -1.82 -13.93
N GLY A 115 -4.63 -1.83 -12.76
CA GLY A 115 -3.38 -2.55 -12.52
C GLY A 115 -3.55 -4.06 -12.38
N THR A 116 -2.41 -4.77 -12.37
CA THR A 116 -2.37 -6.18 -11.95
C THR A 116 -2.74 -6.30 -10.46
N THR A 117 -3.02 -7.49 -9.97
CA THR A 117 -3.30 -7.73 -8.53
C THR A 117 -2.23 -7.13 -7.61
N ASN A 118 -0.94 -7.28 -7.95
CA ASN A 118 0.14 -6.71 -7.14
C ASN A 118 0.17 -5.18 -7.22
N GLN A 119 0.04 -4.61 -8.42
CA GLN A 119 -0.01 -3.17 -8.62
C GLN A 119 -1.19 -2.55 -7.86
N LYS A 120 -2.40 -3.11 -7.97
CA LYS A 120 -3.58 -2.66 -7.22
C LYS A 120 -3.32 -2.64 -5.72
N ARG A 121 -2.80 -3.73 -5.16
CA ARG A 121 -2.49 -3.82 -3.73
C ARG A 121 -1.45 -2.79 -3.29
N MET A 122 -0.37 -2.61 -4.05
CA MET A 122 0.67 -1.65 -3.73
C MET A 122 0.17 -0.20 -3.86
N ALA A 123 -0.63 0.10 -4.88
CA ALA A 123 -1.27 1.40 -5.05
C ALA A 123 -2.20 1.74 -3.87
N ILE A 124 -3.04 0.79 -3.43
CA ILE A 124 -3.90 0.91 -2.25
C ILE A 124 -3.06 1.23 -0.99
N TYR A 125 -1.95 0.53 -0.77
CA TYR A 125 -1.06 0.82 0.36
C TYR A 125 -0.36 2.17 0.23
N GLY A 126 0.02 2.57 -0.97
CA GLY A 126 0.56 3.90 -1.24
C GLY A 126 -0.43 5.02 -0.90
N LEU A 127 -1.67 4.90 -1.37
CA LEU A 127 -2.74 5.86 -1.05
C LEU A 127 -3.06 5.90 0.45
N ARG A 128 -3.01 4.77 1.15
CA ARG A 128 -3.13 4.72 2.62
C ARG A 128 -2.03 5.54 3.30
N ASP A 129 -0.78 5.36 2.89
CA ASP A 129 0.39 5.96 3.55
C ASP A 129 0.52 7.46 3.24
N LEU A 130 -0.11 7.94 2.17
CA LEU A 130 -0.24 9.37 1.85
C LEU A 130 -1.25 10.09 2.75
N VAL A 131 -2.14 9.37 3.42
CA VAL A 131 -3.17 9.93 4.34
C VAL A 131 -3.92 11.11 3.71
N LEU A 132 -4.36 10.95 2.47
CA LEU A 132 -5.03 12.00 1.72
C LEU A 132 -6.49 12.13 2.18
N ASN A 133 -6.94 13.35 2.47
CA ASN A 133 -8.33 13.65 2.84
C ASN A 133 -9.18 14.06 1.62
N ASP A 134 -8.83 13.60 0.43
CA ASP A 134 -9.58 13.88 -0.79
C ASP A 134 -10.59 12.78 -1.12
N VAL A 135 -11.68 13.20 -1.79
CA VAL A 135 -12.80 12.33 -2.15
C VAL A 135 -12.40 11.28 -3.18
N VAL A 136 -11.48 11.61 -4.09
CA VAL A 136 -11.11 10.72 -5.21
C VAL A 136 -10.30 9.54 -4.71
N SER A 137 -9.28 9.78 -3.87
CA SER A 137 -8.51 8.70 -3.24
C SER A 137 -9.38 7.82 -2.34
N LEU A 138 -10.33 8.41 -1.60
CA LEU A 138 -11.27 7.64 -0.81
C LEU A 138 -12.16 6.76 -1.68
N GLN A 139 -12.68 7.31 -2.80
CA GLN A 139 -13.51 6.55 -3.72
C GLN A 139 -12.74 5.37 -4.33
N ALA A 140 -11.48 5.54 -4.70
CA ALA A 140 -10.63 4.45 -5.21
C ALA A 140 -10.49 3.31 -4.19
N LEU A 141 -10.28 3.65 -2.90
CA LEU A 141 -10.21 2.65 -1.83
C LEU A 141 -11.56 1.94 -1.61
N LEU A 142 -12.68 2.67 -1.63
CA LEU A 142 -14.02 2.09 -1.50
C LEU A 142 -14.36 1.17 -2.68
N SER A 143 -14.05 1.59 -3.91
CA SER A 143 -14.28 0.77 -5.11
C SER A 143 -13.46 -0.53 -5.05
N SER A 144 -12.23 -0.48 -4.51
CA SER A 144 -11.36 -1.65 -4.35
C SER A 144 -11.91 -2.71 -3.37
N LEU A 145 -12.90 -2.38 -2.53
CA LEU A 145 -13.62 -3.39 -1.72
C LEU A 145 -14.46 -4.35 -2.55
N SER A 146 -14.74 -4.02 -3.82
CA SER A 146 -15.49 -4.86 -4.75
C SER A 146 -14.60 -5.50 -5.82
N ASP A 147 -13.27 -5.46 -5.67
CA ASP A 147 -12.35 -6.08 -6.64
C ASP A 147 -12.58 -7.59 -6.72
N PRO A 148 -12.48 -8.22 -7.90
CA PRO A 148 -12.58 -9.67 -8.06
C PRO A 148 -11.60 -10.46 -7.17
N ASP A 149 -10.37 -9.94 -6.98
CA ASP A 149 -9.34 -10.59 -6.19
C ASP A 149 -9.51 -10.30 -4.68
N PRO A 150 -9.69 -11.33 -3.83
CA PRO A 150 -9.88 -11.14 -2.40
C PRO A 150 -8.66 -10.50 -1.72
N THR A 151 -7.45 -10.64 -2.26
CA THR A 151 -6.25 -10.02 -1.68
C THR A 151 -6.23 -8.50 -1.89
N VAL A 152 -6.82 -8.01 -2.97
CA VAL A 152 -7.05 -6.59 -3.22
C VAL A 152 -8.13 -6.07 -2.26
N ARG A 153 -9.24 -6.79 -2.08
CA ARG A 153 -10.29 -6.42 -1.12
C ARG A 153 -9.76 -6.36 0.32
N VAL A 154 -8.89 -7.30 0.73
CA VAL A 154 -8.20 -7.25 2.04
C VAL A 154 -7.31 -6.00 2.15
N ALA A 155 -6.54 -5.67 1.11
CA ALA A 155 -5.72 -4.46 1.10
C ALA A 155 -6.59 -3.20 1.25
N ALA A 156 -7.71 -3.11 0.54
CA ALA A 156 -8.67 -2.01 0.64
C ALA A 156 -9.26 -1.89 2.06
N ALA A 157 -9.80 -2.99 2.59
CA ALA A 157 -10.40 -3.02 3.92
C ALA A 157 -9.41 -2.56 5.01
N THR A 158 -8.15 -3.05 4.98
CA THR A 158 -7.13 -2.67 5.96
C THR A 158 -6.64 -1.23 5.80
N SER A 159 -6.70 -0.67 4.57
CA SER A 159 -6.22 0.68 4.28
C SER A 159 -7.21 1.77 4.68
N LEU A 160 -8.47 1.44 4.84
CA LEU A 160 -9.53 2.37 5.28
C LEU A 160 -9.45 2.74 6.77
N LYS A 161 -8.65 2.05 7.59
CA LYS A 161 -8.50 2.34 9.03
C LYS A 161 -8.02 3.77 9.34
N ASN A 162 -7.27 4.39 8.44
CA ASN A 162 -6.74 5.75 8.62
C ASN A 162 -7.71 6.83 8.10
N ARG A 163 -8.88 6.45 7.57
CA ARG A 163 -9.92 7.34 7.03
C ARG A 163 -11.07 7.49 8.02
N THR A 164 -10.76 7.80 9.27
CA THR A 164 -11.65 7.59 10.42
C THR A 164 -12.51 8.76 10.81
N ASP A 165 -12.54 9.84 10.06
CA ASP A 165 -13.23 11.10 10.43
C ASP A 165 -14.76 11.01 10.36
N GLY A 166 -15.32 9.82 10.63
CA GLY A 166 -16.76 9.61 10.72
C GLY A 166 -17.49 9.43 9.38
N ASP A 167 -16.76 9.19 8.28
CA ASP A 167 -17.39 8.97 6.97
C ASP A 167 -18.27 7.71 7.01
N GLU A 168 -19.58 7.92 6.96
CA GLU A 168 -20.58 6.85 7.02
C GLU A 168 -20.46 5.89 5.83
N ARG A 169 -20.00 6.36 4.68
CA ARG A 169 -19.75 5.49 3.50
C ARG A 169 -18.67 4.44 3.79
N VAL A 170 -17.61 4.81 4.53
CA VAL A 170 -16.57 3.88 4.94
C VAL A 170 -17.12 2.83 5.88
N ARG A 171 -17.93 3.24 6.88
CA ARG A 171 -18.54 2.30 7.83
C ARG A 171 -19.50 1.33 7.15
N ALA A 172 -20.39 1.87 6.31
CA ALA A 172 -21.35 1.05 5.57
C ALA A 172 -20.67 0.04 4.64
N ALA A 173 -19.64 0.46 3.88
CA ALA A 173 -18.90 -0.41 2.99
C ALA A 173 -18.12 -1.51 3.73
N LEU A 174 -17.48 -1.18 4.85
CA LEU A 174 -16.78 -2.16 5.67
C LEU A 174 -17.77 -3.13 6.36
N LEU A 175 -18.92 -2.64 6.84
CA LEU A 175 -19.96 -3.50 7.41
C LEU A 175 -20.50 -4.48 6.37
N GLN A 176 -20.76 -4.02 5.15
CA GLN A 176 -21.14 -4.88 4.04
C GLN A 176 -20.06 -5.94 3.74
N SER A 177 -18.78 -5.55 3.68
CA SER A 177 -17.68 -6.48 3.49
C SER A 177 -17.60 -7.51 4.62
N TYR A 178 -17.81 -7.10 5.88
CA TYR A 178 -17.82 -8.02 7.01
C TYR A 178 -18.94 -9.05 6.94
N LEU A 179 -20.15 -8.61 6.62
CA LEU A 179 -21.34 -9.46 6.63
C LEU A 179 -21.42 -10.37 5.40
N LEU A 180 -21.07 -9.89 4.21
CA LEU A 180 -21.45 -10.50 2.94
C LEU A 180 -20.27 -10.98 2.09
N ASP A 181 -19.01 -10.62 2.38
CA ASP A 181 -17.90 -11.06 1.54
C ASP A 181 -17.72 -12.59 1.59
N ALA A 182 -17.52 -13.22 0.45
CA ALA A 182 -17.31 -14.66 0.36
C ALA A 182 -15.99 -15.09 1.04
N ASP A 183 -14.94 -14.25 0.99
CA ASP A 183 -13.63 -14.57 1.56
C ASP A 183 -13.54 -14.20 3.04
N ILE A 184 -13.19 -15.18 3.87
CA ILE A 184 -13.07 -15.02 5.33
C ILE A 184 -11.98 -14.02 5.74
N LYS A 185 -10.90 -13.86 4.95
CA LYS A 185 -9.83 -12.90 5.25
C LYS A 185 -10.32 -11.47 5.04
N VAL A 186 -11.18 -11.25 4.03
CA VAL A 186 -11.82 -9.94 3.79
C VAL A 186 -12.76 -9.61 4.95
N ARG A 187 -13.64 -10.55 5.35
CA ARG A 187 -14.51 -10.36 6.51
C ARG A 187 -13.70 -10.02 7.77
N SER A 188 -12.61 -10.75 8.03
CA SER A 188 -11.74 -10.52 9.17
C SER A 188 -11.07 -9.14 9.13
N ALA A 189 -10.57 -8.72 7.96
CA ALA A 189 -9.95 -7.42 7.76
C ALA A 189 -10.96 -6.28 7.99
N ALA A 190 -12.16 -6.41 7.46
CA ALA A 190 -13.24 -5.44 7.65
C ALA A 190 -13.66 -5.31 9.12
N ALA A 191 -13.83 -6.44 9.83
CA ALA A 191 -14.17 -6.43 11.25
C ALA A 191 -13.12 -5.71 12.11
N VAL A 192 -11.83 -6.01 11.91
CA VAL A 192 -10.72 -5.36 12.63
C VAL A 192 -10.68 -3.87 12.30
N THR A 193 -10.92 -3.50 11.05
CA THR A 193 -10.91 -2.09 10.63
C THR A 193 -12.09 -1.33 11.22
N LEU A 194 -13.31 -1.89 11.20
CA LEU A 194 -14.49 -1.30 11.85
C LEU A 194 -14.25 -1.07 13.34
N ALA A 195 -13.66 -2.05 14.05
CA ALA A 195 -13.33 -1.89 15.46
C ALA A 195 -12.29 -0.78 15.69
N ASN A 196 -11.39 -0.54 14.75
CA ASN A 196 -10.41 0.55 14.82
C ASN A 196 -10.99 1.93 14.51
N ILE A 197 -12.05 2.01 13.70
CA ILE A 197 -12.73 3.28 13.38
C ILE A 197 -13.55 3.79 14.57
N GLY A 198 -13.97 2.92 15.50
CA GLY A 198 -14.75 3.28 16.69
C GLY A 198 -16.25 3.40 16.42
N LEU A 199 -17.06 3.56 17.49
CA LEU A 199 -18.53 3.62 17.51
C LEU A 199 -19.19 2.52 16.68
N PRO A 200 -19.27 1.29 17.20
CA PRO A 200 -19.92 0.19 16.51
C PRO A 200 -21.44 0.43 16.44
N SER A 201 -22.04 0.14 15.28
CA SER A 201 -23.50 0.02 15.20
C SER A 201 -23.97 -1.19 16.00
N GLU A 202 -25.22 -1.18 16.47
CA GLU A 202 -25.83 -2.34 17.14
C GLU A 202 -25.78 -3.59 16.27
N GLU A 203 -25.97 -3.44 14.96
CA GLU A 203 -25.88 -4.51 13.99
C GLU A 203 -24.48 -5.12 13.96
N PHE A 204 -23.44 -4.28 13.93
CA PHE A 204 -22.05 -4.76 13.94
C PHE A 204 -21.70 -5.49 15.24
N LEU A 205 -22.13 -4.96 16.39
CA LEU A 205 -21.90 -5.61 17.69
C LEU A 205 -22.61 -6.97 17.76
N ARG A 206 -23.85 -7.07 17.28
CA ARG A 206 -24.59 -8.34 17.20
C ARG A 206 -23.86 -9.34 16.31
N ALA A 207 -23.46 -8.92 15.11
CA ALA A 207 -22.74 -9.78 14.17
C ALA A 207 -21.38 -10.25 14.71
N LEU A 208 -20.65 -9.39 15.44
CA LEU A 208 -19.41 -9.78 16.13
C LEU A 208 -19.68 -10.82 17.22
N LYS A 209 -20.73 -10.66 18.01
CA LYS A 209 -21.09 -11.59 19.06
C LYS A 209 -21.43 -12.97 18.47
N GLU A 210 -22.29 -13.01 17.47
CA GLU A 210 -22.61 -14.25 16.74
C GLU A 210 -21.37 -14.92 16.14
N ALA A 211 -20.48 -14.14 15.51
CA ALA A 211 -19.23 -14.66 14.96
C ALA A 211 -18.26 -15.18 16.04
N SER A 212 -18.26 -14.60 17.25
CA SER A 212 -17.42 -15.04 18.37
C SER A 212 -17.86 -16.39 18.95
N GLU A 213 -19.12 -16.76 18.74
CA GLU A 213 -19.72 -18.04 19.15
C GLU A 213 -19.71 -19.09 18.01
N SER A 214 -19.29 -18.72 16.81
CA SER A 214 -19.26 -19.57 15.62
C SER A 214 -18.26 -20.73 15.74
N ASP A 215 -18.57 -21.87 15.12
CA ASP A 215 -17.65 -23.00 14.98
C ASP A 215 -16.51 -22.70 14.01
N ASN A 216 -16.60 -21.67 13.18
CA ASN A 216 -15.53 -21.24 12.29
C ASN A 216 -14.42 -20.54 13.08
N SER A 217 -13.32 -21.27 13.31
CA SER A 217 -12.17 -20.79 14.10
C SER A 217 -11.61 -19.43 13.66
N GLN A 218 -11.61 -19.15 12.36
CA GLN A 218 -11.09 -17.90 11.81
C GLN A 218 -12.05 -16.71 12.05
N SER A 219 -13.35 -16.93 11.85
CA SER A 219 -14.38 -15.93 12.18
C SER A 219 -14.40 -15.62 13.68
N LYS A 220 -14.35 -16.66 14.52
CA LYS A 220 -14.28 -16.55 15.96
C LYS A 220 -13.08 -15.72 16.41
N LYS A 221 -11.88 -16.01 15.89
CA LYS A 221 -10.65 -15.26 16.20
C LYS A 221 -10.75 -13.79 15.78
N ALA A 222 -11.25 -13.51 14.57
CA ALA A 222 -11.40 -12.15 14.07
C ALA A 222 -12.40 -11.35 14.92
N ALA A 223 -13.54 -11.93 15.24
CA ALA A 223 -14.56 -11.31 16.09
C ALA A 223 -14.02 -11.05 17.51
N THR A 224 -13.31 -12.01 18.11
CA THR A 224 -12.69 -11.84 19.44
C THR A 224 -11.69 -10.68 19.44
N VAL A 225 -10.84 -10.56 18.41
CA VAL A 225 -9.90 -9.44 18.29
C VAL A 225 -10.63 -8.11 18.15
N ALA A 226 -11.67 -8.05 17.30
CA ALA A 226 -12.46 -6.84 17.11
C ALA A 226 -13.17 -6.40 18.39
N LEU A 227 -13.80 -7.32 19.13
CA LEU A 227 -14.44 -7.04 20.42
C LEU A 227 -13.42 -6.52 21.45
N ALA A 228 -12.25 -7.15 21.56
CA ALA A 228 -11.20 -6.70 22.48
C ALA A 228 -10.65 -5.30 22.13
N LEU A 229 -10.61 -4.94 20.84
CA LEU A 229 -10.23 -3.58 20.40
C LEU A 229 -11.30 -2.54 20.78
N LEU A 230 -12.57 -2.90 20.65
CA LEU A 230 -13.69 -2.03 21.06
C LEU A 230 -13.69 -1.80 22.56
N GLU A 231 -13.52 -2.85 23.38
CA GLU A 231 -13.46 -2.75 24.83
C GLU A 231 -12.30 -1.86 25.33
N LYS A 232 -11.16 -1.90 24.67
CA LYS A 232 -10.00 -1.03 25.02
C LYS A 232 -10.26 0.46 24.73
N ARG A 233 -11.15 0.79 23.78
CA ARG A 233 -11.43 2.17 23.39
C ARG A 233 -12.51 2.84 24.22
N GLU A 234 -13.38 2.05 24.87
CA GLU A 234 -14.49 2.57 25.68
C GLU A 234 -14.44 2.09 27.14
N PRO A 235 -13.44 2.49 27.95
CA PRO A 235 -13.44 2.11 29.35
C PRO A 235 -14.56 2.75 30.18
N ALA A 236 -15.34 3.72 29.66
CA ALA A 236 -16.33 4.47 30.42
C ALA A 236 -17.78 4.41 29.91
N SER A 237 -18.03 4.13 28.60
CA SER A 237 -19.38 4.22 28.01
C SER A 237 -20.18 2.91 28.08
N ILE A 238 -19.54 1.75 27.99
CA ILE A 238 -20.22 0.45 28.03
C ILE A 238 -20.64 0.05 29.45
N ALA A 239 -19.96 0.55 30.48
CA ALA A 239 -20.33 0.30 31.88
C ALA A 239 -21.73 0.84 32.23
N GLY A 240 -22.19 1.90 31.55
CA GLY A 240 -23.52 2.50 31.77
C GLY A 240 -24.69 1.75 31.12
N MET A 241 -24.44 0.94 30.08
CA MET A 241 -25.49 0.18 29.37
C MET A 241 -25.76 -1.22 29.96
N ARG A 242 -24.89 -1.73 30.83
CA ARG A 242 -25.10 -3.01 31.52
C ARG A 242 -25.96 -2.91 32.78
N GLN A 243 -26.42 -1.70 33.15
CA GLN A 243 -27.22 -1.46 34.37
C GLN A 243 -28.65 -0.93 34.09
N ARG A 244 -29.13 -1.07 32.85
CA ARG A 244 -30.56 -0.79 32.58
C ARG A 244 -31.27 -1.97 31.95
#